data_62ea9c6bee17bb1ea79e6db2be9e2784
#
_entry.id   62ea9c6bee17bb1ea79e6db2be9e2784
#
_cell.length_a   1.000
_cell.length_b   1.000
_cell.length_c   1.000
_cell.angle_alpha   90.00
_cell.angle_beta   90.00
_cell.angle_gamma   90.00
#
_symmetry.space_group_name_H-M   'P 1'
#
loop_
_entity.id
_entity.type
_entity.pdbx_description
1 polymer ?
#
loop_
_entity_poly.entity_id
_entity_poly.type
_entity_poly.pdbx_seq_one_letter_code
_entity_poly.pdbx_strand_id
1 'polypeptide(L)'
;GAAAAEGNVLDAKTRELIALAVAVTTRCESCIGVHADEAVKAGATEEEVAAALAMSIALNAGAAYTYSLRALEAYNAQKGE
;
A
#
# COMPACT_ATOMS: atom_id res chain seq x y z
N GLY A 1 11.48 22.55 -2.96
CA GLY A 1 10.70 23.19 -1.94
C GLY A 1 10.70 22.42 -0.64
N ALA A 2 9.86 22.81 0.28
CA ALA A 2 9.79 22.18 1.59
C ALA A 2 9.45 20.68 1.49
N ALA A 3 8.54 20.33 0.58
CA ALA A 3 8.17 18.93 0.37
C ALA A 3 9.36 18.08 -0.09
N ALA A 4 10.20 18.62 -0.96
CA ALA A 4 11.40 17.91 -1.41
C ALA A 4 12.41 17.76 -0.28
N ALA A 5 12.55 18.78 0.56
CA ALA A 5 13.44 18.72 1.70
C ALA A 5 12.96 17.70 2.73
N GLU A 6 11.66 17.68 2.98
CA GLU A 6 11.05 16.69 3.88
C GLU A 6 11.24 15.27 3.35
N GLY A 7 11.14 15.08 2.03
CA GLY A 7 11.35 13.81 1.39
C GLY A 7 12.75 13.24 1.60
N ASN A 8 13.73 14.09 1.90
CA ASN A 8 15.10 13.64 2.11
C ASN A 8 15.34 13.01 3.49
N VAL A 9 14.39 13.11 4.40
CA VAL A 9 14.48 12.43 5.70
C VAL A 9 14.44 10.92 5.51
N LEU A 10 13.60 10.47 4.56
CA LEU A 10 13.58 9.06 4.15
C LEU A 10 14.38 8.94 2.87
N ASP A 11 15.25 7.95 2.77
CA ASP A 11 16.04 7.80 1.56
C ASP A 11 15.15 7.42 0.36
N ALA A 12 15.71 7.54 -0.84
CA ALA A 12 14.95 7.32 -2.07
C ALA A 12 14.36 5.92 -2.13
N LYS A 13 15.13 4.90 -1.75
CA LYS A 13 14.66 3.52 -1.79
C LYS A 13 13.45 3.31 -0.86
N THR A 14 13.54 3.82 0.37
CA THR A 14 12.44 3.70 1.34
C THR A 14 11.19 4.38 0.82
N ARG A 15 11.33 5.58 0.27
CA ARG A 15 10.18 6.31 -0.30
C ARG A 15 9.52 5.54 -1.43
N GLU A 16 10.32 4.90 -2.29
CA GLU A 16 9.76 4.16 -3.41
C GLU A 16 9.11 2.86 -2.96
N LEU A 17 9.62 2.22 -1.93
CA LEU A 17 8.97 1.04 -1.34
C LEU A 17 7.62 1.41 -0.73
N ILE A 18 7.56 2.53 -0.03
CA ILE A 18 6.29 3.05 0.52
C ILE A 18 5.31 3.37 -0.62
N ALA A 19 5.81 4.04 -1.67
CA ALA A 19 4.97 4.41 -2.81
C ALA A 19 4.35 3.19 -3.48
N LEU A 20 5.12 2.12 -3.67
CA LEU A 20 4.60 0.88 -4.25
C LEU A 20 3.55 0.24 -3.34
N ALA A 21 3.82 0.21 -2.02
CA ALA A 21 2.87 -0.36 -1.07
C ALA A 21 1.54 0.39 -1.09
N VAL A 22 1.58 1.72 -1.20
CA VAL A 22 0.36 2.54 -1.31
C VAL A 22 -0.30 2.35 -2.66
N ALA A 23 0.49 2.33 -3.74
CA ALA A 23 -0.03 2.23 -5.10
C ALA A 23 -0.86 0.96 -5.33
N VAL A 24 -0.44 -0.17 -4.76
CA VAL A 24 -1.20 -1.41 -4.92
C VAL A 24 -2.51 -1.37 -4.13
N THR A 25 -2.53 -0.70 -2.98
CA THR A 25 -3.76 -0.59 -2.19
C THR A 25 -4.77 0.35 -2.85
N THR A 26 -4.30 1.39 -3.52
CA THR A 26 -5.16 2.34 -4.23
C THR A 26 -5.44 1.91 -5.66
N ARG A 27 -4.83 0.83 -6.12
CA ARG A 27 -4.96 0.30 -7.49
C ARG A 27 -4.63 1.33 -8.55
N CYS A 28 -3.55 2.07 -8.32
CA CYS A 28 -3.10 3.09 -9.25
C CYS A 28 -2.05 2.50 -10.20
N GLU A 29 -2.47 2.04 -11.37
CA GLU A 29 -1.56 1.39 -12.32
C GLU A 29 -0.43 2.30 -12.77
N SER A 30 -0.72 3.57 -13.05
CA SER A 30 0.32 4.52 -13.44
C SER A 30 1.32 4.74 -12.32
N CYS A 31 0.86 4.77 -11.07
CA CYS A 31 1.75 4.90 -9.90
C CYS A 31 2.65 3.69 -9.80
N ILE A 32 2.11 2.50 -10.00
CA ILE A 32 2.90 1.26 -9.95
C ILE A 32 4.03 1.33 -10.97
N GLY A 33 3.71 1.70 -12.22
CA GLY A 33 4.72 1.80 -13.28
C GLY A 33 5.83 2.78 -12.95
N VAL A 34 5.45 3.99 -12.56
CA VAL A 34 6.41 5.05 -12.24
C VAL A 34 7.30 4.65 -11.06
N HIS A 35 6.69 4.16 -9.98
CA HIS A 35 7.44 3.90 -8.76
C HIS A 35 8.21 2.58 -8.81
N ALA A 36 7.80 1.62 -9.64
CA ALA A 36 8.62 0.44 -9.91
C ALA A 36 9.92 0.85 -10.59
N ASP A 37 9.84 1.74 -11.58
CA ASP A 37 11.02 2.26 -12.26
C ASP A 37 11.93 3.01 -11.29
N GLU A 38 11.36 3.89 -10.48
CA GLU A 38 12.12 4.64 -9.49
C GLU A 38 12.74 3.74 -8.41
N ALA A 39 12.05 2.66 -8.04
CA ALA A 39 12.57 1.70 -7.08
C ALA A 39 13.82 1.00 -7.63
N VAL A 40 13.78 0.60 -8.90
CA VAL A 40 14.96 0.01 -9.56
C VAL A 40 16.12 1.00 -9.52
N LYS A 41 15.87 2.25 -9.90
CA LYS A 41 16.90 3.29 -9.91
C LYS A 41 17.47 3.57 -8.51
N ALA A 42 16.65 3.42 -7.49
CA ALA A 42 17.07 3.63 -6.10
C ALA A 42 17.77 2.39 -5.51
N GLY A 43 17.90 1.31 -6.27
CA GLY A 43 18.62 0.12 -5.84
C GLY A 43 17.79 -0.86 -5.01
N ALA A 44 16.47 -0.76 -5.05
CA ALA A 44 15.62 -1.72 -4.36
C ALA A 44 15.73 -3.10 -4.99
N THR A 45 15.85 -4.11 -4.18
CA THR A 45 15.85 -5.49 -4.65
C THR A 45 14.41 -6.00 -4.76
N GLU A 46 14.23 -7.06 -5.53
CA GLU A 46 12.92 -7.70 -5.62
C GLU A 46 12.43 -8.16 -4.24
N GLU A 47 13.35 -8.66 -3.41
CA GLU A 47 13.02 -9.10 -2.04
C GLU A 47 12.52 -7.93 -1.19
N GLU A 48 13.15 -6.77 -1.32
CA GLU A 48 12.71 -5.58 -0.60
C GLU A 48 11.33 -5.11 -1.07
N VAL A 49 11.10 -5.14 -2.36
CA VAL A 49 9.79 -4.80 -2.92
C VAL A 49 8.73 -5.78 -2.41
N ALA A 50 9.04 -7.09 -2.45
CA ALA A 50 8.11 -8.09 -1.94
C ALA A 50 7.80 -7.90 -0.47
N ALA A 51 8.79 -7.53 0.34
CA ALA A 51 8.59 -7.27 1.76
C ALA A 51 7.66 -6.06 1.98
N ALA A 52 7.82 -5.00 1.19
CA ALA A 52 6.94 -3.84 1.27
C ALA A 52 5.49 -4.21 0.88
N LEU A 53 5.35 -4.99 -0.18
CA LEU A 53 4.03 -5.44 -0.63
C LEU A 53 3.36 -6.36 0.39
N ALA A 54 4.13 -7.15 1.13
CA ALA A 54 3.59 -7.98 2.19
C ALA A 54 2.89 -7.14 3.27
N MET A 55 3.40 -5.94 3.54
CA MET A 55 2.73 -5.02 4.46
C MET A 55 1.38 -4.56 3.93
N SER A 56 1.31 -4.25 2.63
CA SER A 56 0.03 -3.88 1.99
C SER A 56 -0.99 -5.01 2.12
N ILE A 57 -0.56 -6.23 1.85
CA ILE A 57 -1.44 -7.39 1.94
C ILE A 57 -1.95 -7.57 3.38
N ALA A 58 -1.04 -7.49 4.36
CA ALA A 58 -1.40 -7.67 5.76
C ALA A 58 -2.42 -6.63 6.22
N LEU A 59 -2.19 -5.36 5.88
CA LEU A 59 -3.09 -4.28 6.29
C LEU A 59 -4.43 -4.36 5.57
N ASN A 60 -4.43 -4.72 4.28
CA ASN A 60 -5.66 -4.87 3.54
C ASN A 60 -6.47 -6.08 4.03
N ALA A 61 -5.81 -7.16 4.42
CA ALA A 61 -6.48 -8.31 5.02
C ALA A 61 -7.14 -7.92 6.34
N GLY A 62 -6.43 -7.14 7.18
CA GLY A 62 -6.99 -6.65 8.43
C GLY A 62 -8.20 -5.75 8.21
N ALA A 63 -8.11 -4.85 7.24
CA ALA A 63 -9.22 -3.97 6.90
C ALA A 63 -10.43 -4.77 6.39
N ALA A 64 -10.18 -5.75 5.53
CA ALA A 64 -11.25 -6.59 4.98
C ALA A 64 -11.94 -7.39 6.10
N TYR A 65 -11.17 -7.90 7.04
CA TYR A 65 -11.74 -8.61 8.19
C TYR A 65 -12.66 -7.70 8.98
N THR A 66 -12.19 -6.50 9.33
CA THR A 66 -12.97 -5.55 10.11
C THR A 66 -14.28 -5.18 9.40
N TYR A 67 -14.19 -4.87 8.11
CA TYR A 67 -15.39 -4.48 7.36
C TYR A 67 -16.30 -5.66 7.05
N SER A 68 -15.81 -6.90 7.12
CA SER A 68 -16.66 -8.07 7.02
C SER A 68 -17.70 -8.13 8.13
N LEU A 69 -17.35 -7.62 9.32
CA LEU A 69 -18.31 -7.55 10.43
C LEU A 69 -19.48 -6.63 10.08
N ARG A 70 -19.23 -5.57 9.35
CA ARG A 70 -20.29 -4.67 8.88
C ARG A 70 -21.21 -5.35 7.88
N ALA A 71 -20.63 -6.18 7.01
CA ALA A 71 -21.45 -6.94 6.06
C ALA A 71 -22.38 -7.93 6.79
N LEU A 72 -21.88 -8.58 7.83
CA LEU A 72 -22.68 -9.48 8.64
C LEU A 72 -23.80 -8.74 9.37
N GLU A 73 -23.51 -7.55 9.90
CA GLU A 73 -24.51 -6.71 10.53
C GLU A 73 -25.61 -6.33 9.53
N ALA A 74 -25.21 -5.93 8.32
CA ALA A 74 -26.16 -5.57 7.28
C ALA A 74 -27.03 -6.76 6.88
N TYR A 75 -26.41 -7.93 6.75
CA TYR A 75 -27.13 -9.16 6.43
C TYR A 75 -28.17 -9.47 7.51
N ASN A 76 -27.78 -9.41 8.77
CA ASN A 76 -28.69 -9.70 9.88
C ASN A 76 -29.81 -8.69 9.98
N ALA A 77 -29.53 -7.43 9.69
CA ALA A 77 -30.56 -6.39 9.66
C ALA A 77 -31.61 -6.70 8.59
N GLN A 78 -31.17 -7.17 7.41
CA GLN A 78 -32.10 -7.52 6.33
C GLN A 78 -32.93 -8.76 6.67
N LYS A 79 -32.39 -9.67 7.46
CA LYS A 79 -33.13 -10.86 7.92
C LYS A 79 -34.15 -10.53 9.01
N GLY A 80 -34.09 -9.32 9.61
CA GLY A 80 -34.97 -8.96 10.70
C GLY A 80 -34.44 -9.40 12.06
N GLU A 81 -33.15 -9.65 12.16
CA GLU A 81 -32.47 -9.96 13.42
C GLU A 81 -31.67 -8.74 13.94
#